data_9b4bd9dea6a85ef12f8336eca0a4cc2d
#
_entry.id   9b4bd9dea6a85ef12f8336eca0a4cc2d
#
_cell.length_a   1.000
_cell.length_b   1.000
_cell.length_c   1.000
_cell.angle_alpha   90.00
_cell.angle_beta   90.00
_cell.angle_gamma   90.00
#
_symmetry.space_group_name_H-M   'P 1'
#
loop_
_entity.id
_entity.type
_entity.pdbx_description
1 polymer ?
#
loop_
_entity_poly.entity_id
_entity_poly.type
_entity_poly.pdbx_seq_one_letter_code
_entity_poly.pdbx_strand_id
1 'polypeptide(L)'
;MTLDVSDSKATDLVLTVKKYMTAYSLSCLYSFRRCPYAMRARLGLLFAELPVELREITLKNKPAHMLAISPKGTVPVLQIADGVVIEESREIMEWALEQQDPQELMNPKTLHQGNTLIEQNDQEFKHWLDRYKYTDRHLEMTQTEYRKKGEAFLQILEELLTKNTYLLGDSVTIADIGIMPFVRQFAHVDRDVFYSLPYPKLQIWLKNWLAHPLFIQAMTKFQPWQDGDEPVIFPS
;
A
#
# COMPACT_ATOMS: atom_id res chain seq x y z
N MET A 1 8.04 -16.72 41.65
CA MET A 1 9.13 -16.05 40.91
C MET A 1 8.82 -16.24 39.44
N THR A 2 7.95 -15.36 38.90
CA THR A 2 7.49 -15.38 37.50
C THR A 2 8.39 -14.45 36.70
N LEU A 3 9.32 -15.03 35.94
CA LEU A 3 10.10 -14.27 34.95
C LEU A 3 9.21 -13.82 33.81
N ASP A 4 9.20 -12.50 33.59
CA ASP A 4 8.40 -11.82 32.60
C ASP A 4 8.97 -12.06 31.19
N VAL A 5 8.29 -12.89 30.39
CA VAL A 5 8.70 -13.30 29.03
C VAL A 5 8.43 -12.18 28.00
N SER A 6 7.69 -11.13 28.38
CA SER A 6 7.36 -10.00 27.50
C SER A 6 8.53 -9.05 27.26
N ASP A 7 9.40 -8.88 28.25
CA ASP A 7 10.55 -7.96 28.20
C ASP A 7 11.72 -8.48 27.33
N SER A 8 11.85 -9.80 27.21
CA SER A 8 12.90 -10.45 26.41
C SER A 8 12.68 -10.25 24.90
N LYS A 9 11.45 -10.38 24.42
CA LYS A 9 11.13 -10.22 22.98
C LYS A 9 11.27 -8.77 22.52
N ALA A 10 10.87 -7.81 23.34
CA ALA A 10 11.03 -6.38 23.03
C ALA A 10 12.52 -6.00 23.01
N THR A 11 13.31 -6.53 23.92
CA THR A 11 14.77 -6.30 23.98
C THR A 11 15.50 -6.92 22.78
N ASP A 12 15.11 -8.14 22.37
CA ASP A 12 15.68 -8.80 21.17
C ASP A 12 15.31 -8.06 19.87
N LEU A 13 14.10 -7.54 19.76
CA LEU A 13 13.69 -6.74 18.60
C LEU A 13 14.49 -5.43 18.52
N VAL A 14 14.67 -4.74 19.64
CA VAL A 14 15.46 -3.50 19.71
C VAL A 14 16.93 -3.77 19.42
N LEU A 15 17.50 -4.89 19.89
CA LEU A 15 18.87 -5.28 19.58
C LEU A 15 19.06 -5.69 18.13
N THR A 16 18.06 -6.37 17.55
CA THR A 16 18.05 -6.74 16.12
C THR A 16 17.98 -5.50 15.25
N VAL A 17 17.05 -4.57 15.54
CA VAL A 17 16.93 -3.28 14.83
C VAL A 17 18.21 -2.46 14.97
N LYS A 18 18.80 -2.34 16.17
CA LYS A 18 20.10 -1.66 16.36
C LYS A 18 21.23 -2.33 15.60
N LYS A 19 21.26 -3.64 15.50
CA LYS A 19 22.27 -4.39 14.73
C LYS A 19 22.13 -4.14 13.23
N TYR A 20 20.91 -4.04 12.71
CA TYR A 20 20.66 -3.63 11.33
C TYR A 20 21.01 -2.15 11.10
N MET A 21 20.70 -1.25 12.04
CA MET A 21 21.04 0.18 11.95
C MET A 21 22.56 0.47 11.98
N THR A 22 23.36 -0.39 12.58
CA THR A 22 24.84 -0.22 12.64
C THR A 22 25.58 -0.86 11.48
N ALA A 23 24.96 -1.78 10.74
CA ALA A 23 25.60 -2.52 9.65
C ALA A 23 25.25 -1.96 8.25
N TYR A 24 24.08 -1.33 8.09
CA TYR A 24 23.62 -0.79 6.80
C TYR A 24 22.80 0.48 7.05
N SER A 25 23.00 1.51 6.22
CA SER A 25 22.09 2.63 6.18
C SER A 25 20.70 2.11 5.79
N LEU A 26 19.65 2.46 6.56
CA LEU A 26 18.28 2.07 6.22
C LEU A 26 17.87 2.66 4.86
N SER A 27 17.12 1.91 4.09
CA SER A 27 16.42 2.44 2.94
C SER A 27 15.44 3.53 3.38
N CYS A 28 15.27 4.58 2.58
CA CYS A 28 14.43 5.74 2.92
C CYS A 28 13.18 5.78 2.02
N LEU A 29 11.98 5.75 2.64
CA LEU A 29 10.70 5.83 1.96
C LEU A 29 10.07 7.20 2.11
N TYR A 30 9.99 7.98 1.02
CA TYR A 30 9.13 9.16 0.96
C TYR A 30 7.69 8.75 0.67
N SER A 31 6.77 9.16 1.52
CA SER A 31 5.41 8.64 1.53
C SER A 31 4.39 9.73 1.87
N PHE A 32 3.19 9.60 1.32
CA PHE A 32 2.03 10.38 1.73
C PHE A 32 0.91 9.41 2.09
N ARG A 33 0.56 9.36 3.37
CA ARG A 33 -0.37 8.37 3.95
C ARG A 33 -1.68 8.18 3.19
N ARG A 34 -2.25 9.24 2.59
CA ARG A 34 -3.53 9.18 1.89
C ARG A 34 -3.44 8.82 0.41
N CYS A 35 -2.23 8.67 -0.13
CA CYS A 35 -2.01 8.24 -1.51
C CYS A 35 -2.17 6.71 -1.61
N PRO A 36 -3.01 6.16 -2.50
CA PRO A 36 -3.18 4.71 -2.63
C PRO A 36 -1.89 4.00 -3.07
N TYR A 37 -1.08 4.64 -3.90
CA TYR A 37 0.23 4.12 -4.27
C TYR A 37 1.17 4.03 -3.06
N ALA A 38 1.21 5.06 -2.21
CA ALA A 38 2.01 5.02 -0.99
C ALA A 38 1.48 3.98 0.02
N MET A 39 0.15 3.74 0.08
CA MET A 39 -0.42 2.66 0.87
C MET A 39 0.04 1.28 0.37
N ARG A 40 0.07 1.06 -0.95
CA ARG A 40 0.58 -0.17 -1.57
C ARG A 40 2.02 -0.44 -1.15
N ALA A 41 2.90 0.54 -1.29
CA ALA A 41 4.30 0.41 -0.88
C ALA A 41 4.45 0.11 0.61
N ARG A 42 3.71 0.82 1.48
CA ARG A 42 3.70 0.57 2.92
C ARG A 42 3.21 -0.85 3.25
N LEU A 43 2.17 -1.33 2.57
CA LEU A 43 1.69 -2.70 2.76
C LEU A 43 2.75 -3.73 2.33
N GLY A 44 3.41 -3.53 1.20
CA GLY A 44 4.52 -4.39 0.79
C GLY A 44 5.60 -4.49 1.87
N LEU A 45 6.06 -3.36 2.40
CA LEU A 45 7.05 -3.32 3.47
C LEU A 45 6.57 -3.97 4.77
N LEU A 46 5.29 -3.78 5.13
CA LEU A 46 4.69 -4.39 6.32
C LEU A 46 4.57 -5.91 6.19
N PHE A 47 4.11 -6.42 5.07
CA PHE A 47 4.00 -7.87 4.82
C PHE A 47 5.37 -8.52 4.68
N ALA A 48 6.35 -7.80 4.16
CA ALA A 48 7.75 -8.21 4.12
C ALA A 48 8.48 -8.05 5.46
N GLU A 49 7.86 -7.44 6.48
CA GLU A 49 8.50 -7.12 7.76
C GLU A 49 9.85 -6.38 7.60
N LEU A 50 9.96 -5.57 6.54
CA LEU A 50 11.19 -4.92 6.13
C LEU A 50 11.25 -3.47 6.63
N PRO A 51 12.14 -3.13 7.60
CA PRO A 51 12.21 -1.80 8.16
C PRO A 51 12.89 -0.80 7.21
N VAL A 52 12.29 0.40 7.13
CA VAL A 52 12.82 1.55 6.39
C VAL A 52 12.74 2.82 7.25
N GLU A 53 13.51 3.85 6.93
CA GLU A 53 13.25 5.21 7.40
C GLU A 53 12.05 5.77 6.63
N LEU A 54 10.96 6.07 7.33
CA LEU A 54 9.77 6.67 6.73
C LEU A 54 9.84 8.18 6.82
N ARG A 55 9.74 8.84 5.68
CA ARG A 55 9.60 10.30 5.56
C ARG A 55 8.20 10.63 5.06
N GLU A 56 7.27 10.92 5.97
CA GLU A 56 5.95 11.41 5.60
C GLU A 56 6.08 12.81 5.02
N ILE A 57 5.47 13.06 3.84
CA ILE A 57 5.56 14.36 3.17
C ILE A 57 4.23 15.06 3.07
N THR A 58 4.26 16.36 2.77
CA THR A 58 3.10 17.10 2.27
C THR A 58 3.25 17.34 0.78
N LEU A 59 2.18 17.11 0.00
CA LEU A 59 2.23 17.23 -1.46
C LEU A 59 2.53 18.66 -1.94
N LYS A 60 2.23 19.67 -1.11
CA LYS A 60 2.46 21.09 -1.40
C LYS A 60 3.91 21.54 -1.14
N ASN A 61 4.61 20.84 -0.24
CA ASN A 61 5.99 21.16 0.15
C ASN A 61 6.79 19.84 0.18
N LYS A 62 7.32 19.47 -0.98
CA LYS A 62 8.11 18.23 -1.13
C LYS A 62 9.56 18.53 -0.75
N PRO A 63 10.23 17.62 -0.01
CA PRO A 63 11.64 17.77 0.35
C PRO A 63 12.55 17.90 -0.87
N ALA A 64 13.53 18.81 -0.80
CA ALA A 64 14.48 19.05 -1.90
C ALA A 64 15.25 17.77 -2.27
N HIS A 65 15.67 16.98 -1.26
CA HIS A 65 16.35 15.71 -1.49
C HIS A 65 15.46 14.72 -2.27
N MET A 66 14.16 14.60 -1.93
CA MET A 66 13.23 13.77 -2.68
C MET A 66 13.18 14.18 -4.16
N LEU A 67 13.08 15.51 -4.42
CA LEU A 67 13.01 16.02 -5.80
C LEU A 67 14.33 15.85 -6.56
N ALA A 68 15.47 15.83 -5.86
CA ALA A 68 16.77 15.59 -6.46
C ALA A 68 16.94 14.13 -6.94
N ILE A 69 16.43 13.17 -6.17
CA ILE A 69 16.52 11.73 -6.52
C ILE A 69 15.35 11.24 -7.40
N SER A 70 14.21 11.94 -7.39
CA SER A 70 13.01 11.64 -8.16
C SER A 70 12.39 12.94 -8.70
N PRO A 71 12.88 13.45 -9.84
CA PRO A 71 12.37 14.69 -10.46
C PRO A 71 10.89 14.62 -10.84
N LYS A 72 10.33 13.42 -11.03
CA LYS A 72 8.90 13.15 -11.23
C LYS A 72 8.05 13.71 -10.09
N GLY A 73 8.62 13.78 -8.87
CA GLY A 73 7.99 14.40 -7.71
C GLY A 73 6.69 13.73 -7.26
N THR A 74 6.45 12.47 -7.61
CA THR A 74 5.33 11.67 -7.13
C THR A 74 5.73 10.86 -5.90
N VAL A 75 4.75 10.30 -5.17
CA VAL A 75 4.97 9.38 -4.07
C VAL A 75 4.23 8.07 -4.32
N PRO A 76 4.79 6.95 -3.85
CA PRO A 76 6.00 6.79 -3.03
C PRO A 76 7.31 6.91 -3.83
N VAL A 77 8.41 7.18 -3.12
CA VAL A 77 9.78 7.04 -3.63
C VAL A 77 10.57 6.29 -2.56
N LEU A 78 11.22 5.21 -2.93
CA LEU A 78 12.12 4.46 -2.08
C LEU A 78 13.55 4.64 -2.58
N GLN A 79 14.44 5.15 -1.74
CA GLN A 79 15.88 5.10 -1.94
C GLN A 79 16.44 3.97 -1.09
N ILE A 80 16.91 2.89 -1.73
CA ILE A 80 17.55 1.79 -1.00
C ILE A 80 18.97 2.19 -0.57
N ALA A 81 19.50 1.44 0.40
CA ALA A 81 20.73 1.80 1.10
C ALA A 81 21.96 1.98 0.21
N ASP A 82 22.01 1.32 -0.93
CA ASP A 82 23.08 1.42 -1.94
C ASP A 82 22.92 2.61 -2.90
N GLY A 83 21.86 3.42 -2.72
CA GLY A 83 21.59 4.62 -3.50
C GLY A 83 20.68 4.40 -4.72
N VAL A 84 20.25 3.18 -5.02
CA VAL A 84 19.24 2.92 -6.06
C VAL A 84 17.90 3.51 -5.65
N VAL A 85 17.18 4.09 -6.61
CA VAL A 85 15.87 4.72 -6.39
C VAL A 85 14.79 3.94 -7.12
N ILE A 86 13.72 3.59 -6.39
CA ILE A 86 12.52 2.95 -6.92
C ILE A 86 11.36 3.94 -6.80
N GLU A 87 10.70 4.28 -7.91
CA GLU A 87 9.68 5.32 -7.98
C GLU A 87 8.25 4.76 -8.12
N GLU A 88 8.11 3.49 -8.52
CA GLU A 88 6.81 2.87 -8.71
C GLU A 88 6.41 2.03 -7.50
N SER A 89 5.20 2.27 -7.00
CA SER A 89 4.70 1.59 -5.80
C SER A 89 4.61 0.07 -5.93
N ARG A 90 4.38 -0.43 -7.14
CA ARG A 90 4.38 -1.85 -7.45
C ARG A 90 5.78 -2.42 -7.31
N GLU A 91 6.76 -1.77 -7.90
CA GLU A 91 8.17 -2.20 -7.82
C GLU A 91 8.69 -2.14 -6.38
N ILE A 92 8.27 -1.13 -5.58
CA ILE A 92 8.61 -1.07 -4.14
C ILE A 92 7.99 -2.25 -3.38
N MET A 93 6.74 -2.59 -3.65
CA MET A 93 6.05 -3.73 -3.04
C MET A 93 6.73 -5.05 -3.42
N GLU A 94 7.00 -5.26 -4.70
CA GLU A 94 7.68 -6.45 -5.23
C GLU A 94 9.10 -6.55 -4.65
N TRP A 95 9.88 -5.47 -4.68
CA TRP A 95 11.22 -5.42 -4.09
C TRP A 95 11.21 -5.80 -2.61
N ALA A 96 10.26 -5.30 -1.83
CA ALA A 96 10.17 -5.63 -0.41
C ALA A 96 9.91 -7.12 -0.19
N LEU A 97 8.96 -7.70 -0.94
CA LEU A 97 8.62 -9.13 -0.86
C LEU A 97 9.73 -10.03 -1.40
N GLU A 98 10.57 -9.56 -2.34
CA GLU A 98 11.76 -10.27 -2.80
C GLU A 98 12.85 -10.34 -1.72
N GLN A 99 12.92 -9.36 -0.80
CA GLN A 99 13.86 -9.42 0.33
C GLN A 99 13.42 -10.48 1.35
N GLN A 100 12.13 -10.49 1.68
CA GLN A 100 11.52 -11.55 2.49
C GLN A 100 10.00 -11.58 2.30
N ASP A 101 9.42 -12.78 2.24
CA ASP A 101 8.00 -13.00 2.05
C ASP A 101 7.49 -14.07 3.03
N PRO A 102 7.42 -13.75 4.33
CA PRO A 102 7.09 -14.72 5.38
C PRO A 102 5.66 -15.27 5.28
N GLN A 103 4.79 -14.63 4.51
CA GLN A 103 3.40 -15.04 4.30
C GLN A 103 3.14 -15.57 2.90
N GLU A 104 4.17 -15.75 2.08
CA GLU A 104 4.11 -16.32 0.72
C GLU A 104 3.15 -15.57 -0.22
N LEU A 105 3.13 -14.21 -0.16
CA LEU A 105 2.28 -13.40 -1.02
C LEU A 105 2.63 -13.55 -2.51
N MET A 106 3.91 -13.81 -2.80
CA MET A 106 4.44 -14.07 -4.15
C MET A 106 4.39 -15.55 -4.52
N ASN A 107 3.39 -16.29 -4.03
CA ASN A 107 3.24 -17.71 -4.34
C ASN A 107 3.16 -17.95 -5.85
N PRO A 108 4.02 -18.80 -6.44
CA PRO A 108 4.07 -19.05 -7.88
C PRO A 108 2.73 -19.46 -8.51
N LYS A 109 1.84 -20.10 -7.74
CA LYS A 109 0.52 -20.55 -8.23
C LYS A 109 -0.43 -19.40 -8.50
N THR A 110 -0.30 -18.28 -7.77
CA THR A 110 -1.20 -17.12 -7.84
C THR A 110 -0.51 -15.89 -8.42
N LEU A 111 0.82 -15.87 -8.47
CA LEU A 111 1.61 -14.69 -8.84
C LEU A 111 1.27 -14.14 -10.22
N HIS A 112 1.17 -15.02 -11.23
CA HIS A 112 0.85 -14.60 -12.60
C HIS A 112 -0.53 -13.92 -12.67
N GLN A 113 -1.55 -14.55 -12.07
CA GLN A 113 -2.90 -13.99 -12.03
C GLN A 113 -2.95 -12.71 -11.17
N GLY A 114 -2.22 -12.67 -10.07
CA GLY A 114 -2.07 -11.49 -9.21
C GLY A 114 -1.50 -10.30 -9.98
N ASN A 115 -0.43 -10.52 -10.72
CA ASN A 115 0.19 -9.50 -11.57
C ASN A 115 -0.74 -8.98 -12.66
N THR A 116 -1.53 -9.87 -13.29
CA THR A 116 -2.52 -9.48 -14.29
C THR A 116 -3.62 -8.59 -13.68
N LEU A 117 -4.12 -8.93 -12.50
CA LEU A 117 -5.12 -8.12 -11.80
C LEU A 117 -4.57 -6.76 -11.36
N ILE A 118 -3.32 -6.71 -10.88
CA ILE A 118 -2.67 -5.44 -10.51
C ILE A 118 -2.48 -4.56 -11.75
N GLU A 119 -2.08 -5.14 -12.87
CA GLU A 119 -1.92 -4.39 -14.12
C GLU A 119 -3.26 -3.81 -14.60
N GLN A 120 -4.33 -4.60 -14.56
CA GLN A 120 -5.67 -4.13 -14.91
C GLN A 120 -6.16 -3.03 -13.95
N ASN A 121 -5.85 -3.16 -12.64
CA ASN A 121 -6.09 -2.10 -11.67
C ASN A 121 -5.37 -0.80 -12.06
N ASP A 122 -4.09 -0.89 -12.42
CA ASP A 122 -3.25 0.29 -12.64
C ASP A 122 -3.54 0.98 -13.98
N GLN A 123 -3.84 0.22 -15.03
CA GLN A 123 -4.07 0.75 -16.38
C GLN A 123 -5.53 1.16 -16.60
N GLU A 124 -6.51 0.31 -16.24
CA GLU A 124 -7.91 0.56 -16.55
C GLU A 124 -8.69 1.13 -15.37
N PHE A 125 -8.71 0.41 -14.24
CA PHE A 125 -9.51 0.82 -13.09
C PHE A 125 -9.10 2.18 -12.55
N LYS A 126 -7.79 2.42 -12.42
CA LYS A 126 -7.26 3.68 -11.92
C LYS A 126 -7.62 4.87 -12.82
N HIS A 127 -7.65 4.66 -14.13
CA HIS A 127 -8.10 5.67 -15.07
C HIS A 127 -9.55 6.13 -14.81
N TRP A 128 -10.46 5.16 -14.58
CA TRP A 128 -11.85 5.48 -14.30
C TRP A 128 -12.06 6.00 -12.87
N LEU A 129 -11.31 5.47 -11.91
CA LEU A 129 -11.30 5.94 -10.52
C LEU A 129 -10.91 7.42 -10.43
N ASP A 130 -9.89 7.87 -11.16
CA ASP A 130 -9.49 9.26 -11.14
C ASP A 130 -10.58 10.17 -11.71
N ARG A 131 -11.23 9.77 -12.79
CA ARG A 131 -12.35 10.52 -13.38
C ARG A 131 -13.56 10.54 -12.47
N TYR A 132 -13.86 9.43 -11.82
CA TYR A 132 -14.94 9.37 -10.83
C TYR A 132 -14.66 10.29 -9.64
N LYS A 133 -13.42 10.31 -9.15
CA LYS A 133 -13.03 11.11 -7.98
C LYS A 133 -12.88 12.61 -8.28
N TYR A 134 -12.38 12.93 -9.45
CA TYR A 134 -12.09 14.32 -9.87
C TYR A 134 -12.96 14.73 -11.08
N THR A 135 -14.24 14.41 -10.99
CA THR A 135 -15.19 14.67 -12.08
C THR A 135 -15.31 16.16 -12.46
N ASP A 136 -14.96 17.05 -11.53
CA ASP A 136 -14.84 18.49 -11.78
C ASP A 136 -13.76 18.86 -12.81
N ARG A 137 -12.81 17.96 -13.05
CA ARG A 137 -11.72 18.11 -14.03
C ARG A 137 -11.97 17.35 -15.33
N HIS A 138 -13.02 16.55 -15.37
CA HIS A 138 -13.39 15.70 -16.49
C HIS A 138 -14.86 15.88 -16.80
N LEU A 139 -15.17 16.69 -17.82
CA LEU A 139 -16.53 17.11 -18.14
C LEU A 139 -17.18 16.29 -19.27
N GLU A 140 -16.47 15.25 -19.76
CA GLU A 140 -16.92 14.44 -20.90
C GLU A 140 -18.07 13.49 -20.53
N MET A 141 -18.14 13.09 -19.25
CA MET A 141 -19.17 12.21 -18.69
C MET A 141 -19.60 12.68 -17.30
N THR A 142 -20.77 12.22 -16.86
CA THR A 142 -21.24 12.42 -15.49
C THR A 142 -20.43 11.57 -14.50
N GLN A 143 -20.41 11.97 -13.24
CA GLN A 143 -19.77 11.19 -12.16
C GLN A 143 -20.32 9.75 -12.10
N THR A 144 -21.62 9.58 -12.32
CA THR A 144 -22.28 8.27 -12.34
C THR A 144 -21.78 7.41 -13.51
N GLU A 145 -21.56 7.98 -14.67
CA GLU A 145 -21.02 7.24 -15.82
C GLU A 145 -19.58 6.81 -15.59
N TYR A 146 -18.71 7.69 -15.05
CA TYR A 146 -17.35 7.32 -14.65
C TYR A 146 -17.34 6.21 -13.60
N ARG A 147 -18.22 6.29 -12.58
CA ARG A 147 -18.39 5.24 -11.60
C ARG A 147 -18.72 3.89 -12.25
N LYS A 148 -19.72 3.85 -13.16
CA LYS A 148 -20.11 2.64 -13.88
C LYS A 148 -18.96 2.04 -14.70
N LYS A 149 -18.09 2.87 -15.28
CA LYS A 149 -16.89 2.37 -15.98
C LYS A 149 -15.94 1.67 -15.01
N GLY A 150 -15.71 2.23 -13.82
CA GLY A 150 -14.89 1.60 -12.78
C GLY A 150 -15.52 0.34 -12.20
N GLU A 151 -16.86 0.24 -12.16
CA GLU A 151 -17.57 -0.94 -11.65
C GLU A 151 -17.27 -2.22 -12.45
N ALA A 152 -16.86 -2.14 -13.71
CA ALA A 152 -16.47 -3.31 -14.50
C ALA A 152 -15.34 -4.10 -13.82
N PHE A 153 -14.34 -3.40 -13.24
CA PHE A 153 -13.29 -4.05 -12.48
C PHE A 153 -13.79 -4.58 -11.12
N LEU A 154 -14.65 -3.82 -10.43
CA LEU A 154 -15.23 -4.26 -9.16
C LEU A 154 -16.05 -5.54 -9.31
N GLN A 155 -16.74 -5.73 -10.44
CA GLN A 155 -17.46 -6.96 -10.74
C GLN A 155 -16.50 -8.16 -10.83
N ILE A 156 -15.34 -8.01 -11.47
CA ILE A 156 -14.33 -9.08 -11.54
C ILE A 156 -13.87 -9.46 -10.12
N LEU A 157 -13.62 -8.47 -9.27
CA LEU A 157 -13.22 -8.71 -7.89
C LEU A 157 -14.33 -9.39 -7.07
N GLU A 158 -15.58 -8.98 -7.26
CA GLU A 158 -16.75 -9.63 -6.62
C GLU A 158 -16.85 -11.11 -6.99
N GLU A 159 -16.69 -11.45 -8.29
CA GLU A 159 -16.74 -12.82 -8.78
C GLU A 159 -15.63 -13.69 -8.18
N LEU A 160 -14.41 -13.15 -8.03
CA LEU A 160 -13.30 -13.84 -7.37
C LEU A 160 -13.59 -14.08 -5.88
N LEU A 161 -14.11 -13.09 -5.19
CA LEU A 161 -14.44 -13.14 -3.76
C LEU A 161 -15.70 -13.96 -3.45
N THR A 162 -16.51 -14.27 -4.45
CA THR A 162 -17.62 -15.25 -4.31
C THR A 162 -17.08 -16.66 -4.11
N LYS A 163 -15.88 -16.95 -4.62
CA LYS A 163 -15.25 -18.28 -4.59
C LYS A 163 -14.17 -18.38 -3.50
N ASN A 164 -13.62 -17.26 -3.04
CA ASN A 164 -12.45 -17.21 -2.19
C ASN A 164 -12.65 -16.23 -1.02
N THR A 165 -11.86 -16.41 0.04
CA THR A 165 -11.80 -15.45 1.17
C THR A 165 -11.06 -14.17 0.79
N TYR A 166 -9.96 -14.30 0.03
CA TYR A 166 -9.17 -13.24 -0.58
C TYR A 166 -9.25 -13.32 -2.10
N LEU A 167 -8.66 -12.40 -2.84
CA LEU A 167 -8.83 -12.31 -4.30
C LEU A 167 -8.44 -13.61 -5.03
N LEU A 168 -7.39 -14.30 -4.60
CA LEU A 168 -6.87 -15.47 -5.30
C LEU A 168 -6.76 -16.73 -4.43
N GLY A 169 -7.53 -16.82 -3.34
CA GLY A 169 -7.55 -18.00 -2.47
C GLY A 169 -8.00 -17.69 -1.04
N ASP A 170 -7.58 -18.55 -0.10
CA ASP A 170 -7.95 -18.46 1.31
C ASP A 170 -6.94 -17.68 2.14
N SER A 171 -5.83 -17.27 1.55
CA SER A 171 -4.77 -16.46 2.15
C SER A 171 -4.57 -15.17 1.37
N VAL A 172 -4.01 -14.14 2.03
CA VAL A 172 -3.61 -12.89 1.38
C VAL A 172 -2.61 -13.17 0.27
N THR A 173 -2.77 -12.50 -0.86
CA THR A 173 -1.85 -12.56 -1.99
C THR A 173 -1.36 -11.16 -2.36
N ILE A 174 -0.36 -11.08 -3.24
CA ILE A 174 0.13 -9.81 -3.78
C ILE A 174 -1.01 -9.00 -4.43
N ALA A 175 -2.02 -9.66 -5.02
CA ALA A 175 -3.19 -9.00 -5.61
C ALA A 175 -3.98 -8.21 -4.56
N ASP A 176 -4.16 -8.76 -3.37
CA ASP A 176 -4.94 -8.13 -2.32
C ASP A 176 -4.29 -6.82 -1.86
N ILE A 177 -3.01 -6.86 -1.49
CA ILE A 177 -2.29 -5.66 -1.04
C ILE A 177 -2.04 -4.66 -2.18
N GLY A 178 -1.93 -5.15 -3.41
CA GLY A 178 -1.76 -4.35 -4.61
C GLY A 178 -3.00 -3.55 -5.01
N ILE A 179 -4.20 -4.10 -4.77
CA ILE A 179 -5.48 -3.57 -5.28
C ILE A 179 -6.28 -2.86 -4.19
N MET A 180 -6.24 -3.34 -2.94
CA MET A 180 -7.06 -2.83 -1.85
C MET A 180 -7.02 -1.30 -1.67
N PRO A 181 -5.86 -0.63 -1.75
CA PRO A 181 -5.81 0.83 -1.61
C PRO A 181 -6.66 1.59 -2.64
N PHE A 182 -6.79 1.05 -3.84
CA PHE A 182 -7.54 1.66 -4.95
C PHE A 182 -9.04 1.39 -4.81
N VAL A 183 -9.44 0.18 -4.44
CA VAL A 183 -10.85 -0.13 -4.10
C VAL A 183 -11.30 0.73 -2.92
N ARG A 184 -10.44 0.90 -1.89
CA ARG A 184 -10.70 1.82 -0.79
C ARG A 184 -10.88 3.26 -1.29
N GLN A 185 -10.03 3.72 -2.20
CA GLN A 185 -10.16 5.07 -2.74
C GLN A 185 -11.47 5.25 -3.50
N PHE A 186 -11.87 4.26 -4.31
CA PHE A 186 -13.15 4.25 -5.02
C PHE A 186 -14.34 4.31 -4.05
N ALA A 187 -14.34 3.44 -3.05
CA ALA A 187 -15.40 3.41 -2.03
C ALA A 187 -15.50 4.73 -1.24
N HIS A 188 -14.41 5.47 -1.10
CA HIS A 188 -14.36 6.73 -0.36
C HIS A 188 -14.69 7.97 -1.20
N VAL A 189 -14.98 7.83 -2.49
CA VAL A 189 -15.55 8.94 -3.29
C VAL A 189 -16.98 9.20 -2.83
N ASP A 190 -17.79 8.14 -2.70
CA ASP A 190 -19.14 8.17 -2.14
C ASP A 190 -19.43 6.83 -1.46
N ARG A 191 -19.39 6.83 -0.12
CA ARG A 191 -19.54 5.60 0.67
C ARG A 191 -20.94 5.02 0.60
N ASP A 192 -21.95 5.86 0.63
CA ASP A 192 -23.34 5.42 0.67
C ASP A 192 -23.68 4.75 -0.67
N VAL A 193 -23.25 5.36 -1.77
CA VAL A 193 -23.35 4.75 -3.09
C VAL A 193 -22.58 3.44 -3.15
N PHE A 194 -21.32 3.38 -2.70
CA PHE A 194 -20.52 2.15 -2.75
C PHE A 194 -21.19 0.99 -2.01
N TYR A 195 -21.71 1.23 -0.81
CA TYR A 195 -22.37 0.19 -0.01
C TYR A 195 -23.79 -0.15 -0.51
N SER A 196 -24.37 0.61 -1.45
CA SER A 196 -25.62 0.27 -2.14
C SER A 196 -25.40 -0.57 -3.41
N LEU A 197 -24.15 -0.71 -3.88
CA LEU A 197 -23.83 -1.48 -5.11
C LEU A 197 -23.97 -2.99 -4.86
N PRO A 198 -24.26 -3.78 -5.91
CA PRO A 198 -24.48 -5.22 -5.80
C PRO A 198 -23.16 -6.03 -5.70
N TYR A 199 -22.23 -5.59 -4.83
CA TYR A 199 -20.92 -6.21 -4.61
C TYR A 199 -20.71 -6.59 -3.13
N PRO A 200 -21.58 -7.46 -2.52
CA PRO A 200 -21.54 -7.72 -1.09
C PRO A 200 -20.25 -8.39 -0.62
N LYS A 201 -19.63 -9.25 -1.43
CA LYS A 201 -18.36 -9.92 -1.06
C LYS A 201 -17.20 -8.95 -1.07
N LEU A 202 -17.13 -8.08 -2.06
CA LEU A 202 -16.13 -7.02 -2.14
C LEU A 202 -16.26 -6.03 -0.97
N GLN A 203 -17.50 -5.69 -0.59
CA GLN A 203 -17.77 -4.82 0.57
C GLN A 203 -17.29 -5.45 1.87
N ILE A 204 -17.54 -6.76 2.07
CA ILE A 204 -17.04 -7.52 3.23
C ILE A 204 -15.51 -7.59 3.21
N TRP A 205 -14.90 -7.92 2.08
CA TRP A 205 -13.46 -7.95 1.91
C TRP A 205 -12.82 -6.61 2.24
N LEU A 206 -13.35 -5.51 1.70
CA LEU A 206 -12.85 -4.17 2.02
C LEU A 206 -13.00 -3.83 3.51
N LYS A 207 -14.13 -4.18 4.13
CA LYS A 207 -14.35 -3.98 5.56
C LYS A 207 -13.33 -4.74 6.40
N ASN A 208 -13.04 -5.98 6.05
CA ASN A 208 -12.04 -6.81 6.73
C ASN A 208 -10.63 -6.19 6.60
N TRP A 209 -10.29 -5.72 5.40
CA TRP A 209 -9.04 -5.01 5.17
C TRP A 209 -8.91 -3.72 5.98
N LEU A 210 -9.98 -2.94 6.10
CA LEU A 210 -9.97 -1.72 6.91
C LEU A 210 -9.75 -2.00 8.41
N ALA A 211 -10.09 -3.20 8.88
CA ALA A 211 -9.85 -3.67 10.23
C ALA A 211 -8.55 -4.49 10.38
N HIS A 212 -7.85 -4.78 9.28
CA HIS A 212 -6.65 -5.61 9.31
C HIS A 212 -5.50 -4.89 10.04
N PRO A 213 -4.80 -5.56 11.00
CA PRO A 213 -3.75 -4.92 11.82
C PRO A 213 -2.67 -4.22 10.99
N LEU A 214 -2.16 -4.88 9.93
CA LEU A 214 -1.13 -4.30 9.07
C LEU A 214 -1.66 -3.10 8.27
N PHE A 215 -2.94 -3.08 7.88
CA PHE A 215 -3.51 -1.90 7.24
C PHE A 215 -3.67 -0.73 8.24
N ILE A 216 -4.08 -1.01 9.46
CA ILE A 216 -4.14 0.00 10.53
C ILE A 216 -2.75 0.60 10.75
N GLN A 217 -1.71 -0.24 10.79
CA GLN A 217 -0.32 0.20 10.92
C GLN A 217 0.13 1.01 9.69
N ALA A 218 -0.21 0.58 8.46
CA ALA A 218 0.07 1.36 7.24
C ALA A 218 -0.57 2.75 7.27
N MET A 219 -1.68 2.90 7.99
CA MET A 219 -2.44 4.16 8.12
C MET A 219 -2.04 4.97 9.36
N THR A 220 -1.00 4.60 10.08
CA THR A 220 -0.45 5.40 11.19
C THR A 220 -0.10 6.80 10.70
N LYS A 221 -0.51 7.81 11.49
CA LYS A 221 -0.25 9.22 11.16
C LYS A 221 1.10 9.61 11.72
N PHE A 222 2.00 10.00 10.83
CA PHE A 222 3.29 10.59 11.18
C PHE A 222 3.26 12.11 10.95
N GLN A 223 4.15 12.84 11.62
CA GLN A 223 4.36 14.27 11.33
C GLN A 223 5.04 14.40 9.96
N PRO A 224 4.76 15.47 9.21
CA PRO A 224 5.51 15.78 8.00
C PRO A 224 6.99 15.92 8.32
N TRP A 225 7.81 15.15 7.62
CA TRP A 225 9.26 15.13 7.82
C TRP A 225 9.90 16.48 7.42
N GLN A 226 10.89 16.88 8.19
CA GLN A 226 11.75 18.04 7.95
C GLN A 226 13.22 17.61 8.02
N ASP A 227 14.07 18.34 7.32
CA ASP A 227 15.51 18.09 7.37
C ASP A 227 16.04 18.29 8.79
N GLY A 228 16.78 17.28 9.29
CA GLY A 228 17.27 17.25 10.67
C GLY A 228 16.35 16.54 11.68
N ASP A 229 15.16 16.07 11.27
CA ASP A 229 14.32 15.25 12.14
C ASP A 229 14.98 13.89 12.45
N GLU A 230 14.71 13.35 13.64
CA GLU A 230 15.08 12.00 13.99
C GLU A 230 14.41 10.98 13.08
N PRO A 231 15.11 9.91 12.66
CA PRO A 231 14.55 8.90 11.76
C PRO A 231 13.34 8.20 12.35
N VAL A 232 12.25 8.14 11.59
CA VAL A 232 11.07 7.35 11.92
C VAL A 232 11.21 5.97 11.27
N ILE A 233 11.30 4.93 12.08
CA ILE A 233 11.39 3.55 11.59
C ILE A 233 9.99 2.99 11.33
N PHE A 234 9.81 2.40 10.14
CA PHE A 234 8.56 1.79 9.71
C PHE A 234 8.85 0.48 8.94
N PRO A 235 8.19 -0.64 9.27
CA PRO A 235 7.34 -0.87 10.46
C PRO A 235 8.10 -0.70 11.77
N SER A 236 7.36 -0.34 12.82
CA SER A 236 7.87 -0.20 14.21
C SER A 236 7.30 -1.29 15.10
#